data_7f9affea918934ee3fd36205b5ff77db
#
_entry.id   7f9affea918934ee3fd36205b5ff77db
#
_cell.length_a   1.000
_cell.length_b   1.000
_cell.length_c   1.000
_cell.angle_alpha   90.00
_cell.angle_beta   90.00
_cell.angle_gamma   90.00
#
_symmetry.space_group_name_H-M   'P 1'
#
loop_
_entity.id
_entity.type
_entity.pdbx_description
1 polymer ?
#
loop_
_entity_poly.entity_id
_entity_poly.type
_entity_poly.pdbx_seq_one_letter_code
_entity_poly.pdbx_strand_id
1 'polypeptide(L)'
;MRLPFQLPTDKPFDAVGFGLNAVDHLILVPEYPAFDTKTRLLEHKLSAGGQTATAMVALKRLGLNTAYAGRFGSDPEGQFGLSTVKDEGVNIDYVEVVPNSSTQIAFITIEARSGERTIVWDRDDRLAYKPHEAPRGFGSQGRILHLDAHDPPACAVVARDARDAGTIVSADIDNIYEGLPQLLPLVDILVGSKEFPRRLTGIEEPKAALVELQNRYGSRVVGMTLGNRGALIYCEGQFIQAPAYSAPGGCKDTTGAGDAFHAGLLYGFLVGESIEASLKLGNAVAAMKCSALGARPALPTKAELQEFMRSVG
;
A
#
# COMPACT_ATOMS: atom_id res chain seq x y z
N MET A 1 -21.34 0.34 -9.09
CA MET A 1 -20.74 1.08 -10.26
C MET A 1 -19.61 0.24 -10.86
N ARG A 2 -19.48 0.17 -12.19
CA ARG A 2 -18.32 -0.46 -12.85
C ARG A 2 -17.12 0.49 -12.87
N LEU A 3 -15.92 -0.04 -13.10
CA LEU A 3 -14.75 0.81 -13.31
C LEU A 3 -14.95 1.71 -14.55
N PRO A 4 -14.50 2.99 -14.50
CA PRO A 4 -14.61 3.93 -15.63
C PRO A 4 -13.57 3.67 -16.73
N PHE A 5 -12.92 2.51 -16.72
CA PHE A 5 -11.89 2.10 -17.68
C PHE A 5 -11.82 0.57 -17.77
N GLN A 6 -11.26 0.09 -18.86
CA GLN A 6 -10.95 -1.32 -19.04
C GLN A 6 -9.52 -1.61 -18.61
N LEU A 7 -9.32 -2.75 -17.91
CA LEU A 7 -7.99 -3.25 -17.61
C LEU A 7 -7.46 -4.02 -18.82
N PRO A 8 -6.18 -3.85 -19.19
CA PRO A 8 -5.57 -4.66 -20.24
C PRO A 8 -5.57 -6.13 -19.84
N THR A 9 -5.64 -7.04 -20.82
CA THR A 9 -5.73 -8.50 -20.58
C THR A 9 -4.48 -9.26 -21.01
N ASP A 10 -3.62 -8.62 -21.78
CA ASP A 10 -2.45 -9.20 -22.45
C ASP A 10 -1.12 -8.88 -21.75
N LYS A 11 -1.13 -8.78 -20.42
CA LYS A 11 0.06 -8.47 -19.63
C LYS A 11 0.60 -9.70 -18.90
N PRO A 12 1.94 -9.81 -18.75
CA PRO A 12 2.56 -10.93 -18.01
C PRO A 12 2.13 -11.02 -16.55
N PHE A 13 1.86 -9.87 -15.91
CA PHE A 13 1.46 -9.79 -14.52
C PHE A 13 0.08 -9.13 -14.36
N ASP A 14 -0.68 -9.56 -13.36
CA ASP A 14 -1.91 -8.89 -12.95
C ASP A 14 -1.59 -7.52 -12.32
N ALA A 15 -0.60 -7.49 -11.44
CA ALA A 15 -0.12 -6.26 -10.84
C ALA A 15 1.41 -6.23 -10.75
N VAL A 16 1.98 -5.06 -10.98
CA VAL A 16 3.39 -4.77 -10.73
C VAL A 16 3.49 -3.62 -9.74
N GLY A 17 4.42 -3.69 -8.79
CA GLY A 17 4.60 -2.68 -7.76
C GLY A 17 5.99 -2.06 -7.81
N PHE A 18 6.08 -0.73 -7.86
CA PHE A 18 7.34 0.00 -7.75
C PHE A 18 7.29 0.94 -6.54
N GLY A 19 8.16 0.73 -5.57
CA GLY A 19 8.18 1.53 -4.34
C GLY A 19 8.94 0.89 -3.20
N LEU A 20 8.50 1.18 -1.96
CA LEU A 20 9.19 0.83 -0.73
C LEU A 20 9.09 -0.64 -0.35
N ASN A 21 10.16 -1.07 0.27
CA ASN A 21 10.20 -2.14 1.25
C ASN A 21 10.80 -1.60 2.56
N ALA A 22 10.55 -2.28 3.66
CA ALA A 22 11.10 -1.95 4.96
C ALA A 22 11.24 -3.20 5.82
N VAL A 23 12.06 -3.11 6.85
CA VAL A 23 12.11 -4.08 7.93
C VAL A 23 11.68 -3.39 9.22
N ASP A 24 10.63 -3.93 9.84
CA ASP A 24 9.96 -3.33 10.98
C ASP A 24 10.38 -4.04 12.27
N HIS A 25 10.93 -3.28 13.21
CA HIS A 25 11.13 -3.69 14.61
C HIS A 25 9.87 -3.37 15.40
N LEU A 26 8.99 -4.34 15.55
CA LEU A 26 7.71 -4.21 16.26
C LEU A 26 7.97 -4.31 17.77
N ILE A 27 7.56 -3.31 18.51
CA ILE A 27 7.72 -3.20 19.96
C ILE A 27 6.33 -3.09 20.58
N LEU A 28 5.82 -4.22 21.09
CA LEU A 28 4.53 -4.25 21.76
C LEU A 28 4.71 -3.79 23.22
N VAL A 29 3.94 -2.79 23.60
CA VAL A 29 3.93 -2.23 24.96
C VAL A 29 2.53 -2.30 25.59
N PRO A 30 2.39 -2.43 26.92
CA PRO A 30 1.06 -2.45 27.59
C PRO A 30 0.30 -1.14 27.38
N GLU A 31 1.01 -0.03 27.43
CA GLU A 31 0.53 1.34 27.16
C GLU A 31 1.66 2.15 26.56
N TYR A 32 1.33 3.20 25.80
CA TYR A 32 2.35 4.05 25.18
C TYR A 32 3.20 4.75 26.25
N PRO A 33 4.56 4.66 26.18
CA PRO A 33 5.43 5.22 27.21
C PRO A 33 5.28 6.74 27.31
N ALA A 34 5.14 7.25 28.53
CA ALA A 34 5.24 8.66 28.80
C ALA A 34 6.70 9.16 28.63
N PHE A 35 6.86 10.45 28.39
CA PHE A 35 8.17 11.06 28.28
C PHE A 35 8.98 10.86 29.59
N ASP A 36 10.28 10.57 29.47
CA ASP A 36 11.19 10.34 30.58
C ASP A 36 10.80 9.16 31.52
N THR A 37 10.23 8.10 30.96
CA THR A 37 9.85 6.89 31.71
C THR A 37 10.55 5.64 31.17
N LYS A 38 10.48 4.55 31.95
CA LYS A 38 10.94 3.21 31.52
C LYS A 38 9.75 2.27 31.49
N THR A 39 9.47 1.72 30.32
CA THR A 39 8.41 0.74 30.14
C THR A 39 9.00 -0.59 29.67
N ARG A 40 8.60 -1.69 30.34
CA ARG A 40 8.96 -3.03 29.89
C ARG A 40 8.09 -3.41 28.69
N LEU A 41 8.73 -3.77 27.57
CA LEU A 41 8.01 -4.29 26.41
C LEU A 41 7.39 -5.66 26.72
N LEU A 42 6.28 -5.98 26.05
CA LEU A 42 5.59 -7.27 26.11
C LEU A 42 6.17 -8.24 25.09
N GLU A 43 6.46 -7.75 23.87
CA GLU A 43 7.00 -8.53 22.75
C GLU A 43 7.88 -7.64 21.87
N HIS A 44 8.95 -8.20 21.34
CA HIS A 44 9.73 -7.63 20.24
C HIS A 44 9.75 -8.62 19.08
N LYS A 45 9.43 -8.15 17.89
CA LYS A 45 9.39 -8.98 16.69
C LYS A 45 9.98 -8.23 15.49
N LEU A 46 10.80 -8.93 14.70
CA LEU A 46 11.22 -8.46 13.38
C LEU A 46 10.17 -8.88 12.35
N SER A 47 9.76 -7.97 11.49
CA SER A 47 8.75 -8.22 10.44
C SER A 47 9.15 -7.49 9.16
N ALA A 48 8.77 -8.04 8.01
CA ALA A 48 8.91 -7.32 6.75
C ALA A 48 7.69 -6.42 6.50
N GLY A 49 7.96 -5.22 6.00
CA GLY A 49 7.00 -4.18 5.70
C GLY A 49 7.29 -3.50 4.35
N GLY A 50 6.97 -2.20 4.29
CA GLY A 50 7.01 -1.37 3.08
C GLY A 50 5.70 -1.43 2.30
N GLN A 51 5.17 -0.27 1.95
CA GLN A 51 3.84 -0.11 1.36
C GLN A 51 3.65 -0.97 0.11
N THR A 52 4.42 -0.69 -0.94
CA THR A 52 4.29 -1.41 -2.22
C THR A 52 4.65 -2.88 -2.12
N ALA A 53 5.73 -3.23 -1.39
CA ALA A 53 6.12 -4.63 -1.23
C ALA A 53 5.04 -5.44 -0.50
N THR A 54 4.40 -4.88 0.54
CA THR A 54 3.29 -5.52 1.26
C THR A 54 2.06 -5.68 0.38
N ALA A 55 1.71 -4.66 -0.43
CA ALA A 55 0.60 -4.77 -1.37
C ALA A 55 0.82 -5.88 -2.41
N MET A 56 2.04 -6.03 -2.95
CA MET A 56 2.35 -7.10 -3.91
C MET A 56 2.29 -8.49 -3.28
N VAL A 57 2.77 -8.65 -2.05
CA VAL A 57 2.64 -9.91 -1.29
C VAL A 57 1.16 -10.23 -1.03
N ALA A 58 0.36 -9.25 -0.62
CA ALA A 58 -1.08 -9.46 -0.39
C ALA A 58 -1.81 -9.90 -1.66
N LEU A 59 -1.57 -9.24 -2.79
CA LEU A 59 -2.15 -9.63 -4.09
C LEU A 59 -1.71 -11.04 -4.52
N LYS A 60 -0.45 -11.40 -4.23
CA LYS A 60 0.05 -12.76 -4.50
C LYS A 60 -0.68 -13.82 -3.70
N ARG A 61 -0.89 -13.59 -2.38
CA ARG A 61 -1.68 -14.50 -1.51
C ARG A 61 -3.14 -14.61 -1.95
N LEU A 62 -3.69 -13.56 -2.55
CA LEU A 62 -5.03 -13.57 -3.16
C LEU A 62 -5.08 -14.31 -4.51
N GLY A 63 -3.96 -14.88 -4.96
CA GLY A 63 -3.87 -15.76 -6.14
C GLY A 63 -3.56 -15.05 -7.45
N LEU A 64 -3.07 -13.80 -7.41
CA LEU A 64 -2.69 -13.04 -8.60
C LEU A 64 -1.19 -13.20 -8.93
N ASN A 65 -0.82 -13.00 -10.19
CA ASN A 65 0.57 -12.89 -10.60
C ASN A 65 1.08 -11.49 -10.34
N THR A 66 2.11 -11.36 -9.47
CA THR A 66 2.66 -10.09 -9.08
C THR A 66 4.17 -10.01 -9.29
N ALA A 67 4.67 -8.81 -9.61
CA ALA A 67 6.09 -8.50 -9.63
C ALA A 67 6.36 -7.24 -8.80
N TYR A 68 7.54 -7.16 -8.24
CA TYR A 68 7.98 -6.04 -7.42
C TYR A 68 9.33 -5.50 -7.91
N ALA A 69 9.43 -4.18 -7.98
CA ALA A 69 10.67 -3.44 -8.19
C ALA A 69 10.90 -2.47 -7.02
N GLY A 70 12.09 -2.47 -6.49
CA GLY A 70 12.50 -1.63 -5.38
C GLY A 70 13.94 -1.92 -5.00
N ARG A 71 14.50 -1.15 -4.06
CA ARG A 71 15.88 -1.29 -3.60
C ARG A 71 15.94 -1.80 -2.18
N PHE A 72 16.80 -2.81 -1.97
CA PHE A 72 17.22 -3.28 -0.64
C PHE A 72 18.68 -2.88 -0.40
N GLY A 73 19.04 -2.69 0.85
CA GLY A 73 20.45 -2.62 1.26
C GLY A 73 21.13 -3.98 1.18
N SER A 74 22.46 -3.97 1.22
CA SER A 74 23.25 -5.22 1.30
C SER A 74 23.46 -5.72 2.73
N ASP A 75 22.79 -5.13 3.70
CA ASP A 75 22.79 -5.45 5.11
C ASP A 75 21.94 -6.70 5.46
N PRO A 76 22.00 -7.21 6.71
CA PRO A 76 21.18 -8.36 7.14
C PRO A 76 19.67 -8.11 7.01
N GLU A 77 19.21 -6.88 7.29
CA GLU A 77 17.82 -6.46 7.15
C GLU A 77 17.39 -6.54 5.69
N GLY A 78 18.25 -6.13 4.74
CA GLY A 78 17.98 -6.23 3.31
C GLY A 78 17.86 -7.68 2.84
N GLN A 79 18.74 -8.55 3.31
CA GLN A 79 18.67 -9.99 3.02
C GLN A 79 17.36 -10.60 3.56
N PHE A 80 16.99 -10.26 4.80
CA PHE A 80 15.75 -10.69 5.43
C PHE A 80 14.54 -10.18 4.64
N GLY A 81 14.45 -8.87 4.36
CA GLY A 81 13.33 -8.27 3.64
C GLY A 81 13.14 -8.86 2.25
N LEU A 82 14.24 -9.04 1.49
CA LEU A 82 14.23 -9.61 0.15
C LEU A 82 13.77 -11.07 0.17
N SER A 83 14.30 -11.89 1.11
CA SER A 83 13.90 -13.29 1.22
C SER A 83 12.39 -13.42 1.45
N THR A 84 11.79 -12.57 2.28
CA THR A 84 10.35 -12.61 2.55
C THR A 84 9.49 -12.33 1.33
N VAL A 85 9.90 -11.44 0.43
CA VAL A 85 9.17 -11.15 -0.82
C VAL A 85 9.30 -12.32 -1.79
N LYS A 86 10.51 -12.89 -1.88
CA LYS A 86 10.81 -14.05 -2.72
C LYS A 86 10.04 -15.30 -2.29
N ASP A 87 10.03 -15.59 -0.99
CA ASP A 87 9.40 -16.78 -0.41
C ASP A 87 7.87 -16.77 -0.59
N GLU A 88 7.26 -15.59 -0.68
CA GLU A 88 5.85 -15.39 -1.03
C GLU A 88 5.57 -15.61 -2.53
N GLY A 89 6.61 -15.82 -3.34
CA GLY A 89 6.48 -16.10 -4.79
C GLY A 89 6.14 -14.87 -5.64
N VAL A 90 6.41 -13.67 -5.15
CA VAL A 90 6.40 -12.44 -5.96
C VAL A 90 7.60 -12.45 -6.88
N ASN A 91 7.43 -12.11 -8.16
CA ASN A 91 8.57 -11.97 -9.07
C ASN A 91 9.44 -10.77 -8.64
N ILE A 92 10.75 -11.00 -8.50
CA ILE A 92 11.74 -10.02 -8.01
C ILE A 92 12.84 -9.71 -9.03
N ASP A 93 12.65 -10.01 -10.31
CA ASP A 93 13.68 -9.84 -11.36
C ASP A 93 14.10 -8.37 -11.54
N TYR A 94 13.29 -7.43 -11.04
CA TYR A 94 13.54 -5.99 -11.09
C TYR A 94 13.96 -5.40 -9.74
N VAL A 95 14.27 -6.23 -8.76
CA VAL A 95 14.79 -5.78 -7.47
C VAL A 95 16.28 -5.51 -7.58
N GLU A 96 16.72 -4.41 -6.98
CA GLU A 96 18.13 -4.05 -6.86
C GLU A 96 18.61 -4.19 -5.40
N VAL A 97 19.80 -4.77 -5.22
CA VAL A 97 20.51 -4.73 -3.93
C VAL A 97 21.64 -3.72 -4.05
N VAL A 98 21.55 -2.64 -3.29
CA VAL A 98 22.52 -1.53 -3.33
C VAL A 98 23.70 -1.88 -2.43
N PRO A 99 24.93 -1.96 -2.97
CA PRO A 99 26.10 -2.29 -2.16
C PRO A 99 26.40 -1.24 -1.08
N ASN A 100 26.85 -1.70 0.09
CA ASN A 100 27.27 -0.86 1.22
C ASN A 100 26.18 0.12 1.73
N SER A 101 24.89 -0.18 1.48
CA SER A 101 23.77 0.58 2.00
C SER A 101 22.98 -0.21 3.04
N SER A 102 22.27 0.51 3.89
CA SER A 102 21.32 -0.07 4.86
C SER A 102 19.92 -0.06 4.30
N THR A 103 19.17 -1.15 4.52
CA THR A 103 17.75 -1.23 4.18
C THR A 103 16.95 -0.28 5.07
N GLN A 104 15.84 0.23 4.55
CA GLN A 104 14.91 1.00 5.36
C GLN A 104 14.43 0.19 6.54
N ILE A 105 14.57 0.76 7.74
CA ILE A 105 14.06 0.17 8.98
C ILE A 105 13.01 1.07 9.61
N ALA A 106 12.10 0.46 10.37
CA ALA A 106 11.16 1.19 11.20
C ALA A 106 11.11 0.58 12.62
N PHE A 107 11.16 1.43 13.64
CA PHE A 107 10.84 1.07 15.01
C PHE A 107 9.39 1.45 15.26
N ILE A 108 8.54 0.45 15.48
CA ILE A 108 7.09 0.63 15.58
C ILE A 108 6.66 0.25 16.99
N THR A 109 6.32 1.27 17.79
CA THR A 109 5.76 1.06 19.13
C THR A 109 4.26 0.89 19.01
N ILE A 110 3.73 -0.27 19.43
CA ILE A 110 2.32 -0.67 19.32
C ILE A 110 1.75 -0.78 20.73
N GLU A 111 0.62 -0.10 20.97
CA GLU A 111 -0.11 -0.22 22.24
C GLU A 111 -1.00 -1.47 22.22
N ALA A 112 -0.83 -2.36 23.21
CA ALA A 112 -1.53 -3.65 23.26
C ALA A 112 -3.06 -3.54 23.39
N ARG A 113 -3.58 -2.45 23.97
CA ARG A 113 -5.02 -2.25 24.18
C ARG A 113 -5.76 -1.85 22.92
N SER A 114 -5.15 -0.96 22.11
CA SER A 114 -5.81 -0.34 20.96
C SER A 114 -5.31 -0.88 19.62
N GLY A 115 -4.08 -1.43 19.58
CA GLY A 115 -3.37 -1.73 18.35
C GLY A 115 -2.90 -0.47 17.59
N GLU A 116 -3.04 0.72 18.18
CA GLU A 116 -2.52 1.96 17.63
C GLU A 116 -1.00 2.00 17.75
N ARG A 117 -0.36 2.75 16.85
CA ARG A 117 1.10 2.72 16.73
C ARG A 117 1.70 4.09 16.48
N THR A 118 2.97 4.21 16.84
CA THR A 118 3.86 5.29 16.41
C THR A 118 5.06 4.69 15.70
N ILE A 119 5.47 5.29 14.60
CA ILE A 119 6.55 4.82 13.74
C ILE A 119 7.69 5.83 13.76
N VAL A 120 8.90 5.35 14.05
CA VAL A 120 10.16 6.06 13.84
C VAL A 120 10.95 5.26 12.82
N TRP A 121 11.37 5.88 11.73
CA TRP A 121 11.99 5.17 10.62
C TRP A 121 13.25 5.86 10.13
N ASP A 122 14.11 5.10 9.47
CA ASP A 122 15.29 5.59 8.78
C ASP A 122 15.44 4.90 7.42
N ARG A 123 15.89 5.63 6.41
CA ARG A 123 16.15 5.14 5.07
C ARG A 123 17.47 5.69 4.57
N ASP A 124 18.35 4.82 4.15
CA ASP A 124 19.59 5.22 3.48
C ASP A 124 19.28 5.96 2.16
N ASP A 125 19.82 7.17 1.98
CA ASP A 125 19.61 8.00 0.79
C ASP A 125 20.03 7.30 -0.51
N ARG A 126 20.95 6.33 -0.44
CA ARG A 126 21.39 5.52 -1.58
C ARG A 126 20.32 4.60 -2.12
N LEU A 127 19.26 4.32 -1.35
CA LEU A 127 18.11 3.55 -1.80
C LEU A 127 17.13 4.40 -2.64
N ALA A 128 17.24 5.72 -2.60
CA ALA A 128 16.37 6.57 -3.38
C ALA A 128 16.66 6.43 -4.89
N TYR A 129 15.58 6.32 -5.68
CA TYR A 129 15.70 6.29 -7.14
C TYR A 129 15.76 7.70 -7.71
N LYS A 130 16.80 7.98 -8.50
CA LYS A 130 16.78 9.13 -9.41
C LYS A 130 15.97 8.80 -10.66
N PRO A 131 15.41 9.79 -11.38
CA PRO A 131 14.58 9.53 -12.57
C PRO A 131 15.25 8.66 -13.64
N HIS A 132 16.57 8.81 -13.84
CA HIS A 132 17.32 8.05 -14.84
C HIS A 132 17.66 6.61 -14.40
N GLU A 133 17.49 6.29 -13.12
CA GLU A 133 17.69 4.96 -12.55
C GLU A 133 16.37 4.17 -12.47
N ALA A 134 15.23 4.82 -12.72
CA ALA A 134 13.92 4.18 -12.66
C ALA A 134 13.87 2.95 -13.59
N PRO A 135 13.24 1.83 -13.16
CA PRO A 135 13.18 0.58 -13.93
C PRO A 135 12.28 0.74 -15.17
N ARG A 136 12.86 1.22 -16.27
CA ARG A 136 12.16 1.48 -17.54
C ARG A 136 11.50 0.21 -18.06
N GLY A 137 10.27 0.35 -18.55
CA GLY A 137 9.49 -0.75 -19.08
C GLY A 137 8.88 -1.69 -18.02
N PHE A 138 9.29 -1.62 -16.74
CA PHE A 138 8.72 -2.46 -15.68
C PHE A 138 7.22 -2.20 -15.50
N GLY A 139 6.83 -0.92 -15.39
CA GLY A 139 5.43 -0.54 -15.19
C GLY A 139 4.49 -1.02 -16.30
N SER A 140 4.99 -1.22 -17.52
CA SER A 140 4.21 -1.70 -18.67
C SER A 140 3.87 -3.19 -18.64
N GLN A 141 4.48 -3.96 -17.74
CA GLN A 141 4.30 -5.43 -17.67
C GLN A 141 3.07 -5.86 -16.86
N GLY A 142 2.46 -4.96 -16.09
CA GLY A 142 1.27 -5.23 -15.31
C GLY A 142 -0.02 -4.77 -15.99
N ARG A 143 -1.13 -5.38 -15.60
CA ARG A 143 -2.47 -4.83 -15.88
C ARG A 143 -2.70 -3.57 -15.05
N ILE A 144 -2.15 -3.57 -13.82
CA ILE A 144 -2.07 -2.41 -12.91
C ILE A 144 -0.62 -2.23 -12.47
N LEU A 145 -0.13 -0.98 -12.50
CA LEU A 145 1.05 -0.52 -11.80
C LEU A 145 0.62 0.11 -10.47
N HIS A 146 1.15 -0.35 -9.34
CA HIS A 146 0.92 0.21 -8.02
C HIS A 146 2.16 0.91 -7.48
N LEU A 147 1.99 2.13 -6.93
CA LEU A 147 3.05 3.02 -6.47
C LEU A 147 2.75 3.53 -5.06
N ASP A 148 3.77 3.77 -4.23
CA ASP A 148 3.65 4.47 -2.95
C ASP A 148 4.15 5.93 -3.00
N ALA A 149 4.67 6.34 -4.13
CA ALA A 149 5.14 7.71 -4.38
C ALA A 149 6.27 8.20 -3.44
N HIS A 150 7.11 7.32 -2.91
CA HIS A 150 8.24 7.73 -2.05
C HIS A 150 9.35 8.47 -2.84
N ASP A 151 9.59 8.07 -4.08
CA ASP A 151 10.51 8.71 -5.02
C ASP A 151 9.72 9.27 -6.23
N PRO A 152 8.89 10.36 -6.08
CA PRO A 152 7.90 10.75 -7.06
C PRO A 152 8.46 11.02 -8.47
N PRO A 153 9.66 11.63 -8.65
CA PRO A 153 10.21 11.82 -9.99
C PRO A 153 10.53 10.51 -10.72
N ALA A 154 11.01 9.48 -9.99
CA ALA A 154 11.24 8.15 -10.56
C ALA A 154 9.92 7.40 -10.81
N CYS A 155 8.97 7.50 -9.86
CA CYS A 155 7.62 6.98 -10.04
C CYS A 155 6.94 7.57 -11.29
N ALA A 156 7.12 8.86 -11.58
CA ALA A 156 6.57 9.50 -12.77
C ALA A 156 7.15 8.94 -14.08
N VAL A 157 8.42 8.51 -14.09
CA VAL A 157 9.02 7.83 -15.25
C VAL A 157 8.36 6.47 -15.48
N VAL A 158 8.25 5.65 -14.42
CA VAL A 158 7.64 4.32 -14.51
C VAL A 158 6.14 4.41 -14.85
N ALA A 159 5.42 5.38 -14.26
CA ALA A 159 4.02 5.62 -14.54
C ALA A 159 3.76 6.05 -15.98
N ARG A 160 4.64 6.85 -16.58
CA ARG A 160 4.54 7.25 -17.99
C ARG A 160 4.70 6.06 -18.91
N ASP A 161 5.75 5.26 -18.72
CA ASP A 161 5.96 4.03 -19.49
C ASP A 161 4.75 3.07 -19.38
N ALA A 162 4.17 2.96 -18.18
CA ALA A 162 2.97 2.17 -17.92
C ALA A 162 1.77 2.67 -18.72
N ARG A 163 1.47 3.97 -18.65
CA ARG A 163 0.33 4.58 -19.37
C ARG A 163 0.47 4.49 -20.88
N ASP A 164 1.68 4.74 -21.41
CA ASP A 164 1.96 4.64 -22.85
C ASP A 164 1.72 3.21 -23.37
N ALA A 165 1.85 2.21 -22.50
CA ALA A 165 1.56 0.81 -22.78
C ALA A 165 0.13 0.36 -22.40
N GLY A 166 -0.76 1.27 -21.98
CA GLY A 166 -2.13 0.99 -21.60
C GLY A 166 -2.32 0.35 -20.22
N THR A 167 -1.27 0.28 -19.38
CA THR A 167 -1.35 -0.15 -18.00
C THR A 167 -2.01 0.92 -17.14
N ILE A 168 -2.91 0.51 -16.24
CA ILE A 168 -3.58 1.41 -15.29
C ILE A 168 -2.65 1.72 -14.11
N VAL A 169 -2.50 2.99 -13.76
CA VAL A 169 -1.63 3.44 -12.67
C VAL A 169 -2.45 3.69 -11.41
N SER A 170 -2.08 2.99 -10.33
CA SER A 170 -2.62 3.14 -8.99
C SER A 170 -1.56 3.70 -8.04
N ALA A 171 -1.96 4.57 -7.11
CA ALA A 171 -1.06 5.08 -6.10
C ALA A 171 -1.70 5.07 -4.70
N ASP A 172 -0.92 4.62 -3.71
CA ASP A 172 -1.14 4.78 -2.28
C ASP A 172 -0.26 5.93 -1.77
N ILE A 173 -0.87 7.04 -1.37
CA ILE A 173 -0.12 8.22 -0.97
C ILE A 173 -0.53 8.66 0.43
N ASP A 174 0.41 8.59 1.36
CA ASP A 174 0.22 8.97 2.76
C ASP A 174 0.87 10.31 3.11
N ASN A 175 1.83 10.77 2.29
CA ASN A 175 2.59 11.99 2.56
C ASN A 175 2.80 12.82 1.28
N ILE A 176 3.21 14.08 1.47
CA ILE A 176 3.55 15.00 0.38
C ILE A 176 5.06 15.02 0.23
N TYR A 177 5.55 14.45 -0.86
CA TYR A 177 6.96 14.41 -1.23
C TYR A 177 7.28 15.39 -2.34
N GLU A 178 8.53 15.84 -2.41
CA GLU A 178 9.01 16.70 -3.49
C GLU A 178 8.85 15.99 -4.85
N GLY A 179 8.35 16.71 -5.85
CA GLY A 179 8.09 16.14 -7.18
C GLY A 179 6.74 15.44 -7.34
N LEU A 180 5.94 15.30 -6.29
CA LEU A 180 4.61 14.69 -6.35
C LEU A 180 3.69 15.28 -7.45
N PRO A 181 3.66 16.61 -7.71
CA PRO A 181 2.86 17.19 -8.79
C PRO A 181 3.20 16.65 -10.19
N GLN A 182 4.38 16.08 -10.41
CA GLN A 182 4.79 15.48 -11.68
C GLN A 182 4.19 14.07 -11.85
N LEU A 183 3.93 13.36 -10.77
CA LEU A 183 3.36 12.01 -10.74
C LEU A 183 1.84 12.02 -10.80
N LEU A 184 1.18 12.88 -10.04
CA LEU A 184 -0.27 12.85 -9.83
C LEU A 184 -1.10 12.87 -11.12
N PRO A 185 -0.76 13.65 -12.19
CA PRO A 185 -1.49 13.61 -13.46
C PRO A 185 -1.38 12.26 -14.22
N LEU A 186 -0.48 11.39 -13.81
CA LEU A 186 -0.27 10.07 -14.41
C LEU A 186 -1.02 8.96 -13.67
N VAL A 187 -1.66 9.27 -12.52
CA VAL A 187 -2.35 8.30 -11.66
C VAL A 187 -3.83 8.21 -12.03
N ASP A 188 -4.29 7.01 -12.37
CA ASP A 188 -5.70 6.71 -12.69
C ASP A 188 -6.52 6.43 -11.43
N ILE A 189 -5.93 5.72 -10.45
CA ILE A 189 -6.53 5.34 -9.18
C ILE A 189 -5.70 5.98 -8.05
N LEU A 190 -6.16 7.09 -7.51
CA LEU A 190 -5.51 7.84 -6.45
C LEU A 190 -6.27 7.62 -5.14
N VAL A 191 -5.74 6.78 -4.28
CA VAL A 191 -6.30 6.60 -2.94
C VAL A 191 -5.19 6.90 -1.92
N GLY A 192 -5.49 7.72 -0.94
CA GLY A 192 -4.51 8.12 0.05
C GLY A 192 -5.00 7.88 1.48
N SER A 193 -4.13 8.23 2.43
CA SER A 193 -4.53 8.29 3.83
C SER A 193 -5.57 9.38 4.07
N LYS A 194 -6.29 9.33 5.20
CA LYS A 194 -7.34 10.27 5.58
C LYS A 194 -6.93 11.75 5.45
N GLU A 195 -5.68 12.05 5.81
CA GLU A 195 -5.19 13.43 5.84
C GLU A 195 -4.61 13.91 4.51
N PHE A 196 -4.29 13.00 3.59
CA PHE A 196 -3.63 13.33 2.34
C PHE A 196 -4.43 14.31 1.46
N PRO A 197 -5.74 14.10 1.18
CA PRO A 197 -6.53 15.04 0.38
C PRO A 197 -6.55 16.45 0.97
N ARG A 198 -6.78 16.57 2.28
CA ARG A 198 -6.79 17.86 3.00
C ARG A 198 -5.42 18.55 2.89
N ARG A 199 -4.34 17.83 3.17
CA ARG A 199 -2.97 18.39 3.13
C ARG A 199 -2.57 18.88 1.73
N LEU A 200 -3.04 18.19 0.68
CA LEU A 200 -2.66 18.51 -0.70
C LEU A 200 -3.53 19.64 -1.29
N THR A 201 -4.82 19.70 -0.93
CA THR A 201 -5.78 20.67 -1.48
C THR A 201 -5.97 21.89 -0.61
N GLY A 202 -5.72 21.79 0.69
CA GLY A 202 -6.09 22.81 1.69
C GLY A 202 -7.59 22.84 2.05
N ILE A 203 -8.37 21.86 1.56
CA ILE A 203 -9.82 21.80 1.78
C ILE A 203 -10.12 20.86 2.94
N GLU A 204 -10.81 21.35 3.97
CA GLU A 204 -11.12 20.60 5.20
C GLU A 204 -12.22 19.55 4.99
N GLU A 205 -13.23 19.83 4.15
CA GLU A 205 -14.34 18.92 3.90
C GLU A 205 -13.87 17.75 3.00
N PRO A 206 -13.94 16.49 3.47
CA PRO A 206 -13.37 15.34 2.76
C PRO A 206 -13.89 15.13 1.35
N LYS A 207 -15.20 15.28 1.14
CA LYS A 207 -15.81 15.08 -0.19
C LYS A 207 -15.38 16.16 -1.17
N ALA A 208 -15.36 17.42 -0.73
CA ALA A 208 -14.89 18.54 -1.54
C ALA A 208 -13.39 18.39 -1.89
N ALA A 209 -12.57 17.92 -0.94
CA ALA A 209 -11.15 17.65 -1.18
C ALA A 209 -10.95 16.56 -2.26
N LEU A 210 -11.75 15.48 -2.26
CA LEU A 210 -11.68 14.45 -3.31
C LEU A 210 -12.11 14.96 -4.68
N VAL A 211 -13.18 15.80 -4.75
CA VAL A 211 -13.60 16.46 -6.00
C VAL A 211 -12.49 17.34 -6.54
N GLU A 212 -11.86 18.14 -5.68
CA GLU A 212 -10.75 19.01 -6.06
C GLU A 212 -9.54 18.21 -6.57
N LEU A 213 -9.19 17.08 -5.93
CA LEU A 213 -8.12 16.21 -6.41
C LEU A 213 -8.41 15.68 -7.82
N GLN A 214 -9.65 15.21 -8.07
CA GLN A 214 -10.05 14.75 -9.39
C GLN A 214 -9.97 15.87 -10.42
N ASN A 215 -10.48 17.06 -10.11
CA ASN A 215 -10.45 18.21 -11.01
C ASN A 215 -9.02 18.66 -11.34
N ARG A 216 -8.13 18.65 -10.33
CA ARG A 216 -6.76 19.15 -10.46
C ARG A 216 -5.84 18.19 -11.21
N TYR A 217 -5.99 16.87 -10.99
CA TYR A 217 -5.05 15.87 -11.50
C TYR A 217 -5.63 14.91 -12.52
N GLY A 218 -6.95 14.84 -12.67
CA GLY A 218 -7.63 14.03 -13.68
C GLY A 218 -7.69 12.53 -13.36
N SER A 219 -7.39 12.12 -12.13
CA SER A 219 -7.52 10.71 -11.71
C SER A 219 -8.96 10.25 -11.82
N ARG A 220 -9.18 9.08 -12.42
CA ARG A 220 -10.53 8.56 -12.70
C ARG A 220 -11.24 8.02 -11.47
N VAL A 221 -10.48 7.50 -10.52
CA VAL A 221 -10.95 7.05 -9.21
C VAL A 221 -10.12 7.76 -8.16
N VAL A 222 -10.76 8.53 -7.28
CA VAL A 222 -10.09 9.25 -6.19
C VAL A 222 -10.71 8.81 -4.88
N GLY A 223 -9.90 8.58 -3.85
CA GLY A 223 -10.41 8.10 -2.58
C GLY A 223 -9.50 8.35 -1.38
N MET A 224 -10.02 7.97 -0.22
CA MET A 224 -9.25 7.97 1.03
C MET A 224 -9.68 6.83 1.94
N THR A 225 -8.74 6.31 2.69
CA THR A 225 -9.04 5.43 3.83
C THR A 225 -9.42 6.26 5.04
N LEU A 226 -10.37 5.76 5.85
CA LEU A 226 -10.93 6.46 7.03
C LEU A 226 -10.68 5.70 8.34
N GLY A 227 -9.71 4.77 8.34
CA GLY A 227 -9.41 3.90 9.48
C GLY A 227 -10.62 3.03 9.86
N ASN A 228 -11.03 3.05 11.12
CA ASN A 228 -12.17 2.28 11.63
C ASN A 228 -13.55 2.68 11.05
N ARG A 229 -13.60 3.74 10.23
CA ARG A 229 -14.80 4.15 9.49
C ARG A 229 -14.83 3.61 8.06
N GLY A 230 -13.84 2.83 7.64
CA GLY A 230 -13.74 2.23 6.31
C GLY A 230 -13.06 3.11 5.29
N ALA A 231 -13.66 3.29 4.12
CA ALA A 231 -13.08 4.07 3.04
C ALA A 231 -14.15 4.78 2.20
N LEU A 232 -13.74 5.87 1.54
CA LEU A 232 -14.56 6.71 0.67
C LEU A 232 -13.89 6.85 -0.69
N ILE A 233 -14.64 6.62 -1.76
CA ILE A 233 -14.23 6.85 -3.15
C ILE A 233 -15.17 7.86 -3.81
N TYR A 234 -14.59 8.72 -4.66
CA TYR A 234 -15.28 9.56 -5.61
C TYR A 234 -14.94 9.12 -7.03
N CYS A 235 -15.96 8.83 -7.83
CA CYS A 235 -15.82 8.35 -9.20
C CYS A 235 -17.06 8.75 -10.00
N GLU A 236 -16.89 9.27 -11.23
CA GLU A 236 -17.99 9.68 -12.14
C GLU A 236 -19.09 10.51 -11.45
N GLY A 237 -18.69 11.47 -10.64
CA GLY A 237 -19.64 12.37 -9.94
C GLY A 237 -20.34 11.75 -8.72
N GLN A 238 -20.02 10.50 -8.34
CA GLN A 238 -20.68 9.80 -7.25
C GLN A 238 -19.70 9.48 -6.12
N PHE A 239 -20.19 9.58 -4.88
CA PHE A 239 -19.47 9.14 -3.69
C PHE A 239 -19.92 7.75 -3.28
N ILE A 240 -18.95 6.85 -3.11
CA ILE A 240 -19.13 5.47 -2.71
C ILE A 240 -18.37 5.28 -1.40
N GLN A 241 -19.08 4.87 -0.35
CA GLN A 241 -18.48 4.60 0.96
C GLN A 241 -18.80 3.17 1.39
N ALA A 242 -17.81 2.50 1.96
CA ALA A 242 -18.00 1.22 2.64
C ALA A 242 -17.45 1.30 4.06
N PRO A 243 -18.17 0.77 5.08
CA PRO A 243 -17.70 0.72 6.45
C PRO A 243 -16.53 -0.26 6.60
N ALA A 244 -15.72 -0.07 7.65
CA ALA A 244 -14.71 -1.05 8.03
C ALA A 244 -15.38 -2.31 8.60
N TYR A 245 -14.65 -3.43 8.52
CA TYR A 245 -14.98 -4.64 9.26
C TYR A 245 -14.19 -4.72 10.56
N SER A 246 -14.71 -5.46 11.52
CA SER A 246 -13.96 -5.81 12.73
C SER A 246 -12.87 -6.84 12.40
N ALA A 247 -11.68 -6.65 12.95
CA ALA A 247 -10.61 -7.64 12.80
C ALA A 247 -10.97 -8.96 13.49
N PRO A 248 -10.78 -10.11 12.84
CA PRO A 248 -11.01 -11.42 13.46
C PRO A 248 -10.20 -11.57 14.75
N GLY A 249 -10.87 -11.85 15.86
CA GLY A 249 -10.21 -11.98 17.18
C GLY A 249 -9.72 -10.65 17.79
N GLY A 250 -10.15 -9.51 17.24
CA GLY A 250 -9.77 -8.17 17.70
C GLY A 250 -8.56 -7.59 16.97
N CYS A 251 -8.44 -6.26 17.00
CA CYS A 251 -7.32 -5.55 16.40
C CYS A 251 -6.07 -5.67 17.30
N LYS A 252 -5.00 -6.24 16.77
CA LYS A 252 -3.70 -6.36 17.46
C LYS A 252 -2.67 -5.33 16.98
N ASP A 253 -2.71 -5.00 15.68
CA ASP A 253 -1.76 -4.07 15.06
C ASP A 253 -2.33 -3.54 13.75
N THR A 254 -2.32 -2.22 13.59
CA THR A 254 -2.78 -1.54 12.37
C THR A 254 -1.66 -1.28 11.34
N THR A 255 -0.41 -1.73 11.61
CA THR A 255 0.72 -1.61 10.66
C THR A 255 0.40 -2.37 9.38
N GLY A 256 0.52 -1.70 8.22
CA GLY A 256 0.22 -2.30 6.92
C GLY A 256 -1.27 -2.45 6.57
N ALA A 257 -2.19 -1.91 7.40
CA ALA A 257 -3.63 -1.97 7.09
C ALA A 257 -3.99 -1.17 5.82
N GLY A 258 -3.31 -0.05 5.55
CA GLY A 258 -3.43 0.71 4.31
C GLY A 258 -3.00 -0.10 3.09
N ASP A 259 -1.82 -0.70 3.16
CA ASP A 259 -1.26 -1.54 2.08
C ASP A 259 -2.17 -2.73 1.76
N ALA A 260 -2.69 -3.38 2.82
CA ALA A 260 -3.64 -4.46 2.73
C ALA A 260 -4.99 -4.01 2.13
N PHE A 261 -5.46 -2.82 2.48
CA PHE A 261 -6.64 -2.21 1.87
C PHE A 261 -6.44 -2.00 0.37
N HIS A 262 -5.30 -1.41 -0.03
CA HIS A 262 -4.99 -1.20 -1.44
C HIS A 262 -4.93 -2.53 -2.21
N ALA A 263 -4.30 -3.56 -1.65
CA ALA A 263 -4.28 -4.88 -2.25
C ALA A 263 -5.70 -5.45 -2.45
N GLY A 264 -6.56 -5.39 -1.44
CA GLY A 264 -7.94 -5.86 -1.54
C GLY A 264 -8.79 -5.08 -2.54
N LEU A 265 -8.62 -3.75 -2.60
CA LEU A 265 -9.28 -2.89 -3.59
C LEU A 265 -8.84 -3.24 -5.01
N LEU A 266 -7.53 -3.35 -5.25
CA LEU A 266 -6.97 -3.70 -6.56
C LEU A 266 -7.30 -5.13 -6.97
N TYR A 267 -7.33 -6.07 -6.02
CA TYR A 267 -7.83 -7.43 -6.25
C TYR A 267 -9.24 -7.41 -6.80
N GLY A 268 -10.16 -6.68 -6.17
CA GLY A 268 -11.53 -6.54 -6.66
C GLY A 268 -11.60 -6.01 -8.10
N PHE A 269 -10.84 -4.98 -8.42
CA PHE A 269 -10.75 -4.45 -9.78
C PHE A 269 -10.22 -5.48 -10.78
N LEU A 270 -9.16 -6.21 -10.41
CA LEU A 270 -8.51 -7.20 -11.28
C LEU A 270 -9.38 -8.43 -11.56
N VAL A 271 -10.27 -8.80 -10.65
CA VAL A 271 -11.23 -9.89 -10.85
C VAL A 271 -12.57 -9.43 -11.42
N GLY A 272 -12.73 -8.14 -11.72
CA GLY A 272 -13.89 -7.58 -12.42
C GLY A 272 -15.08 -7.21 -11.53
N GLU A 273 -14.84 -7.02 -10.24
CA GLU A 273 -15.86 -6.57 -9.28
C GLU A 273 -16.25 -5.10 -9.49
N SER A 274 -17.42 -4.70 -8.99
CA SER A 274 -17.82 -3.30 -8.93
C SER A 274 -16.94 -2.50 -7.96
N ILE A 275 -16.95 -1.16 -8.08
CA ILE A 275 -16.22 -0.28 -7.15
C ILE A 275 -16.68 -0.53 -5.70
N GLU A 276 -18.00 -0.69 -5.46
CA GLU A 276 -18.56 -0.97 -4.14
C GLU A 276 -18.06 -2.30 -3.57
N ALA A 277 -18.06 -3.35 -4.39
CA ALA A 277 -17.56 -4.66 -3.99
C ALA A 277 -16.05 -4.63 -3.73
N SER A 278 -15.28 -3.98 -4.60
CA SER A 278 -13.83 -3.82 -4.45
C SER A 278 -13.48 -3.02 -3.18
N LEU A 279 -14.25 -1.98 -2.85
CA LEU A 279 -14.08 -1.21 -1.63
C LEU A 279 -14.32 -2.07 -0.37
N LYS A 280 -15.34 -2.93 -0.40
CA LYS A 280 -15.61 -3.92 0.66
C LYS A 280 -14.47 -4.93 0.79
N LEU A 281 -13.94 -5.44 -0.32
CA LEU A 281 -12.77 -6.34 -0.33
C LEU A 281 -11.53 -5.65 0.26
N GLY A 282 -11.27 -4.38 -0.09
CA GLY A 282 -10.21 -3.59 0.53
C GLY A 282 -10.34 -3.52 2.05
N ASN A 283 -11.52 -3.15 2.55
CA ASN A 283 -11.80 -3.09 3.99
C ASN A 283 -11.68 -4.47 4.68
N ALA A 284 -12.07 -5.56 4.00
CA ALA A 284 -11.97 -6.91 4.53
C ALA A 284 -10.51 -7.36 4.67
N VAL A 285 -9.69 -7.18 3.64
CA VAL A 285 -8.26 -7.55 3.68
C VAL A 285 -7.53 -6.73 4.75
N ALA A 286 -7.84 -5.43 4.88
CA ALA A 286 -7.30 -4.57 5.93
C ALA A 286 -7.71 -5.04 7.34
N ALA A 287 -8.97 -5.42 7.54
CA ALA A 287 -9.45 -5.94 8.83
C ALA A 287 -8.78 -7.26 9.21
N MET A 288 -8.67 -8.21 8.27
CA MET A 288 -8.00 -9.50 8.49
C MET A 288 -6.52 -9.30 8.83
N LYS A 289 -5.82 -8.41 8.12
CA LYS A 289 -4.43 -8.06 8.42
C LYS A 289 -4.25 -7.57 9.87
N CYS A 290 -5.18 -6.81 10.42
CA CYS A 290 -5.09 -6.26 11.77
C CYS A 290 -5.17 -7.33 12.90
N SER A 291 -5.43 -8.59 12.60
CA SER A 291 -5.51 -9.68 13.57
C SER A 291 -4.16 -10.22 14.07
N ALA A 292 -3.02 -9.76 13.52
CA ALA A 292 -1.69 -10.14 13.97
C ALA A 292 -0.70 -8.96 13.95
N LEU A 293 0.40 -9.09 14.72
CA LEU A 293 1.50 -8.12 14.70
C LEU A 293 2.28 -8.19 13.39
N GLY A 294 2.57 -7.03 12.81
CA GLY A 294 3.33 -6.82 11.57
C GLY A 294 2.47 -6.70 10.33
N ALA A 295 3.03 -6.13 9.27
CA ALA A 295 2.29 -5.80 8.05
C ALA A 295 1.80 -7.02 7.26
N ARG A 296 2.53 -8.14 7.28
CA ARG A 296 2.28 -9.28 6.38
C ARG A 296 1.75 -10.55 7.04
N PRO A 297 1.95 -10.87 8.34
CA PRO A 297 1.64 -12.18 8.91
C PRO A 297 0.19 -12.63 8.74
N ALA A 298 -0.77 -11.72 8.89
CA ALA A 298 -2.21 -12.04 8.75
C ALA A 298 -2.82 -11.57 7.42
N LEU A 299 -2.01 -11.32 6.38
CA LEU A 299 -2.55 -11.12 5.04
C LEU A 299 -3.24 -12.40 4.57
N PRO A 300 -4.52 -12.33 4.15
CA PRO A 300 -5.29 -13.52 3.83
C PRO A 300 -4.90 -14.14 2.48
N THR A 301 -5.11 -15.43 2.38
CA THR A 301 -5.27 -16.13 1.10
C THR A 301 -6.64 -15.83 0.50
N LYS A 302 -6.82 -16.14 -0.79
CA LYS A 302 -8.12 -16.01 -1.47
C LYS A 302 -9.23 -16.81 -0.76
N ALA A 303 -8.94 -18.01 -0.28
CA ALA A 303 -9.92 -18.86 0.40
C ALA A 303 -10.37 -18.26 1.74
N GLU A 304 -9.41 -17.78 2.54
CA GLU A 304 -9.68 -17.11 3.81
C GLU A 304 -10.50 -15.82 3.63
N LEU A 305 -10.15 -15.01 2.61
CA LEU A 305 -10.93 -13.80 2.28
C LEU A 305 -12.38 -14.17 1.90
N GLN A 306 -12.58 -15.20 1.08
CA GLN A 306 -13.93 -15.66 0.70
C GLN A 306 -14.73 -16.18 1.89
N GLU A 307 -14.10 -16.89 2.81
CA GLU A 307 -14.73 -17.34 4.04
C GLU A 307 -15.12 -16.17 4.94
N PHE A 308 -14.20 -15.24 5.15
CA PHE A 308 -14.48 -14.02 5.91
C PHE A 308 -15.65 -13.23 5.32
N MET A 309 -15.65 -12.99 4.01
CA MET A 309 -16.74 -12.26 3.35
C MET A 309 -18.10 -12.95 3.51
N ARG A 310 -18.14 -14.29 3.49
CA ARG A 310 -19.39 -15.05 3.77
C ARG A 310 -19.85 -14.92 5.22
N SER A 311 -18.94 -14.75 6.17
CA SER A 311 -19.26 -14.62 7.59
C SER A 311 -19.80 -13.25 8.00
N VAL A 312 -19.54 -12.21 7.20
CA VAL A 312 -19.90 -10.80 7.48
C VAL A 312 -20.90 -10.19 6.50
N GLY A 313 -21.33 -10.94 5.49
CA GLY A 313 -22.32 -10.55 4.45
C GLY A 313 -23.63 -11.20 4.65
#